data_e827a246567b7d32079ab57558b894cd
#
_entry.id   e827a246567b7d32079ab57558b894cd
#
_cell.length_a   1.000
_cell.length_b   1.000
_cell.length_c   1.000
_cell.angle_alpha   90.00
_cell.angle_beta   90.00
_cell.angle_gamma   90.00
#
_symmetry.space_group_name_H-M   'P 1'
#
loop_
_entity.id
_entity.type
_entity.pdbx_description
1 polymer ?
#
loop_
_entity_poly.entity_id
_entity_poly.type
_entity_poly.pdbx_seq_one_letter_code
_entity_poly.pdbx_strand_id
1 'polypeptide(L)'
;MDYRTEAPPILRDFLVYHETIQGHSHRTVDEYYLDLRNFFRFLKQNKNLVSQNAPLDDISIADVDLPLVRDITLTDIYSYMNYLSRDRGLNNTSRARKVATIRSFYKYLTNKAKLLKTNPVQDLDSPRLKKSLPKYLNLEESMDLLDNVDGKNSNRDYCILTLFLNCGLRISELVGLNIADVRGDQLRVLGKGSKERMLYLNEACQRALTDWLDERSAMTLVDKNALFVTLQNRRRISTAAVHKLVKK
;
A
#
# COMPACT_ATOMS: atom_id res chain seq x y z
N MET A 1 8.62 10.36 1.60
CA MET A 1 8.79 11.36 0.52
C MET A 1 8.36 12.71 1.07
N ASP A 2 9.15 13.76 0.89
CA ASP A 2 8.79 15.08 1.42
C ASP A 2 8.01 15.87 0.37
N TYR A 3 6.71 15.57 0.25
CA TYR A 3 5.80 16.31 -0.63
C TYR A 3 5.60 17.79 -0.21
N ARG A 4 6.03 18.15 1.00
CA ARG A 4 5.84 19.50 1.55
C ARG A 4 6.68 20.54 0.81
N THR A 5 7.80 20.14 0.24
CA THR A 5 8.70 21.02 -0.52
C THR A 5 8.37 21.05 -2.01
N GLU A 6 7.92 19.92 -2.60
CA GLU A 6 7.70 19.79 -4.04
C GLU A 6 6.25 20.03 -4.48
N ALA A 7 5.28 19.83 -3.57
CA ALA A 7 3.87 19.98 -3.92
C ALA A 7 3.47 21.46 -3.99
N PRO A 8 2.70 21.87 -5.03
CA PRO A 8 2.11 23.19 -5.08
C PRO A 8 1.12 23.39 -3.92
N PRO A 9 0.85 24.65 -3.49
CA PRO A 9 -0.02 24.92 -2.33
C PRO A 9 -1.35 24.21 -2.37
N ILE A 10 -2.04 24.24 -3.51
CA ILE A 10 -3.36 23.61 -3.69
C ILE A 10 -3.34 22.08 -3.47
N LEU A 11 -2.24 21.44 -3.84
CA LEU A 11 -2.06 20.01 -3.62
C LEU A 11 -1.63 19.73 -2.18
N ARG A 12 -0.77 20.57 -1.62
CA ARG A 12 -0.32 20.44 -0.23
C ARG A 12 -1.48 20.50 0.76
N ASP A 13 -2.40 21.47 0.58
CA ASP A 13 -3.58 21.62 1.42
C ASP A 13 -4.49 20.38 1.37
N PHE A 14 -4.66 19.78 0.19
CA PHE A 14 -5.38 18.52 0.01
C PHE A 14 -4.71 17.37 0.78
N LEU A 15 -3.38 17.23 0.68
CA LEU A 15 -2.64 16.17 1.35
C LEU A 15 -2.69 16.33 2.87
N VAL A 16 -2.48 17.55 3.38
CA VAL A 16 -2.60 17.87 4.81
C VAL A 16 -4.01 17.58 5.32
N TYR A 17 -5.06 17.96 4.60
CA TYR A 17 -6.44 17.63 4.96
C TYR A 17 -6.64 16.11 5.11
N HIS A 18 -6.13 15.32 4.16
CA HIS A 18 -6.27 13.86 4.22
C HIS A 18 -5.45 13.23 5.35
N GLU A 19 -4.27 13.76 5.64
CA GLU A 19 -3.41 13.28 6.73
C GLU A 19 -3.98 13.63 8.10
N THR A 20 -4.28 14.92 8.32
CA THR A 20 -4.58 15.44 9.66
C THR A 20 -6.06 15.39 10.03
N ILE A 21 -6.96 15.63 9.06
CA ILE A 21 -8.41 15.67 9.33
C ILE A 21 -9.07 14.33 9.03
N GLN A 22 -8.69 13.66 7.93
CA GLN A 22 -9.26 12.37 7.58
C GLN A 22 -8.53 11.18 8.24
N GLY A 23 -7.37 11.41 8.86
CA GLY A 23 -6.59 10.37 9.54
C GLY A 23 -6.04 9.30 8.60
N HIS A 24 -5.81 9.62 7.33
CA HIS A 24 -5.20 8.68 6.41
C HIS A 24 -3.73 8.44 6.77
N SER A 25 -3.26 7.20 6.54
CA SER A 25 -1.87 6.85 6.77
C SER A 25 -0.93 7.64 5.84
N HIS A 26 0.30 7.92 6.28
CA HIS A 26 1.34 8.54 5.45
C HIS A 26 1.47 7.87 4.07
N ARG A 27 1.42 6.54 4.03
CA ARG A 27 1.48 5.80 2.76
C ARG A 27 0.33 6.14 1.82
N THR A 28 -0.90 6.31 2.34
CA THR A 28 -2.05 6.71 1.51
C THR A 28 -1.87 8.11 0.95
N VAL A 29 -1.33 9.01 1.77
CA VAL A 29 -1.06 10.41 1.37
C VAL A 29 0.06 10.47 0.33
N ASP A 30 1.13 9.70 0.51
CA ASP A 30 2.20 9.54 -0.48
C ASP A 30 1.66 9.03 -1.83
N GLU A 31 0.77 8.03 -1.81
CA GLU A 31 0.15 7.52 -3.04
C GLU A 31 -0.74 8.58 -3.72
N TYR A 32 -1.47 9.39 -2.95
CA TYR A 32 -2.22 10.52 -3.50
C TYR A 32 -1.30 11.55 -4.16
N TYR A 33 -0.19 11.90 -3.48
CA TYR A 33 0.80 12.79 -4.05
C TYR A 33 1.38 12.27 -5.36
N LEU A 34 1.83 11.02 -5.37
CA LEU A 34 2.42 10.39 -6.57
C LEU A 34 1.44 10.33 -7.74
N ASP A 35 0.17 10.00 -7.46
CA ASP A 35 -0.85 9.92 -8.50
C ASP A 35 -1.15 11.30 -9.10
N LEU A 36 -1.30 12.33 -8.27
CA LEU A 36 -1.59 13.69 -8.73
C LEU A 36 -0.36 14.35 -9.36
N ARG A 37 0.85 14.10 -8.85
CA ARG A 37 2.09 14.53 -9.49
C ARG A 37 2.18 14.02 -10.92
N ASN A 38 1.98 12.73 -11.12
CA ASN A 38 2.02 12.12 -12.44
C ASN A 38 0.91 12.64 -13.36
N PHE A 39 -0.27 12.89 -12.81
CA PHE A 39 -1.38 13.48 -13.55
C PHE A 39 -1.06 14.90 -14.02
N PHE A 40 -0.56 15.77 -13.15
CA PHE A 40 -0.22 17.14 -13.51
C PHE A 40 0.98 17.23 -14.46
N ARG A 41 1.97 16.36 -14.32
CA ARG A 41 3.10 16.24 -15.27
C ARG A 41 2.60 15.92 -16.67
N PHE A 42 1.74 14.91 -16.80
CA PHE A 42 1.11 14.57 -18.07
C PHE A 42 0.29 15.74 -18.63
N LEU A 43 -0.52 16.40 -17.81
CA LEU A 43 -1.35 17.51 -18.25
C LEU A 43 -0.51 18.69 -18.77
N LYS A 44 0.57 19.05 -18.08
CA LYS A 44 1.47 20.13 -18.53
C LYS A 44 2.05 19.81 -19.90
N GLN A 45 2.45 18.58 -20.15
CA GLN A 45 2.94 18.15 -21.45
C GLN A 45 1.81 18.11 -22.49
N ASN A 46 0.69 17.51 -22.18
CA ASN A 46 -0.47 17.41 -23.10
C ASN A 46 -1.05 18.77 -23.50
N LYS A 47 -0.99 19.76 -22.60
CA LYS A 47 -1.45 21.15 -22.86
C LYS A 47 -0.33 22.05 -23.44
N ASN A 48 0.83 21.53 -23.82
CA ASN A 48 1.99 22.26 -24.33
C ASN A 48 2.52 23.37 -23.39
N LEU A 49 2.34 23.20 -22.07
CA LEU A 49 2.88 24.11 -21.08
C LEU A 49 4.38 23.88 -20.82
N VAL A 50 4.89 22.76 -21.28
CA VAL A 50 6.31 22.36 -21.24
C VAL A 50 6.68 21.67 -22.56
N SER A 51 7.97 21.48 -22.82
CA SER A 51 8.43 20.77 -24.02
C SER A 51 7.83 19.38 -24.12
N GLN A 52 7.34 19.02 -25.31
CA GLN A 52 6.81 17.68 -25.61
C GLN A 52 7.86 16.56 -25.45
N ASN A 53 9.13 16.89 -25.59
CA ASN A 53 10.25 15.97 -25.46
C ASN A 53 10.81 15.87 -24.05
N ALA A 54 10.29 16.66 -23.09
CA ALA A 54 10.76 16.62 -21.71
C ALA A 54 10.40 15.26 -21.08
N PRO A 55 11.34 14.57 -20.40
CA PRO A 55 11.01 13.39 -19.64
C PRO A 55 9.95 13.73 -18.57
N LEU A 56 8.87 12.95 -18.49
CA LEU A 56 7.78 13.21 -17.53
C LEU A 56 8.29 13.33 -16.10
N ASP A 57 9.32 12.56 -15.75
CA ASP A 57 9.86 12.55 -14.38
C ASP A 57 10.60 13.84 -14.00
N ASP A 58 11.03 14.63 -14.99
CA ASP A 58 11.73 15.89 -14.81
C ASP A 58 10.80 17.11 -14.80
N ILE A 59 9.52 16.93 -15.15
CA ILE A 59 8.55 18.03 -15.17
C ILE A 59 8.18 18.44 -13.75
N SER A 60 8.51 19.67 -13.37
CA SER A 60 8.06 20.27 -12.10
C SER A 60 6.56 20.49 -12.10
N ILE A 61 5.93 20.31 -10.94
CA ILE A 61 4.52 20.63 -10.69
C ILE A 61 4.35 21.80 -9.71
N ALA A 62 5.44 22.44 -9.31
CA ALA A 62 5.41 23.48 -8.29
C ALA A 62 4.58 24.73 -8.70
N ASP A 63 4.42 24.95 -9.97
CA ASP A 63 3.65 26.02 -10.61
C ASP A 63 2.18 25.66 -10.90
N VAL A 64 1.73 24.47 -10.50
CA VAL A 64 0.31 24.09 -10.65
C VAL A 64 -0.54 24.93 -9.72
N ASP A 65 -1.40 25.75 -10.31
CA ASP A 65 -2.26 26.69 -9.62
C ASP A 65 -3.76 26.41 -9.81
N LEU A 66 -4.61 27.23 -9.18
CA LEU A 66 -6.06 27.09 -9.28
C LEU A 66 -6.61 27.33 -10.71
N PRO A 67 -6.14 28.31 -11.51
CA PRO A 67 -6.48 28.45 -12.90
C PRO A 67 -6.28 27.16 -13.71
N LEU A 68 -5.07 26.60 -13.67
CA LEU A 68 -4.79 25.35 -14.37
C LEU A 68 -5.71 24.20 -13.94
N VAL A 69 -5.93 24.05 -12.62
CA VAL A 69 -6.80 23.01 -12.07
C VAL A 69 -8.27 23.18 -12.49
N ARG A 70 -8.74 24.43 -12.60
CA ARG A 70 -10.10 24.76 -13.05
C ARG A 70 -10.32 24.43 -14.53
N ASP A 71 -9.30 24.59 -15.36
CA ASP A 71 -9.37 24.42 -16.81
C ASP A 71 -9.22 22.95 -17.25
N ILE A 72 -9.11 22.02 -16.30
CA ILE A 72 -9.06 20.58 -16.59
C ILE A 72 -10.45 20.07 -16.91
N THR A 73 -10.55 19.38 -18.04
CA THR A 73 -11.79 18.81 -18.57
C THR A 73 -11.80 17.27 -18.44
N LEU A 74 -12.97 16.67 -18.62
CA LEU A 74 -13.10 15.19 -18.74
C LEU A 74 -12.23 14.65 -19.87
N THR A 75 -12.13 15.37 -21.00
CA THR A 75 -11.31 14.97 -22.14
C THR A 75 -9.83 14.88 -21.78
N ASP A 76 -9.32 15.82 -20.98
CA ASP A 76 -7.95 15.77 -20.47
C ASP A 76 -7.71 14.50 -19.62
N ILE A 77 -8.68 14.14 -18.79
CA ILE A 77 -8.57 12.95 -17.94
C ILE A 77 -8.68 11.67 -18.78
N TYR A 78 -9.54 11.63 -19.80
CA TYR A 78 -9.61 10.49 -20.70
C TYR A 78 -8.29 10.33 -21.50
N SER A 79 -7.69 11.43 -21.93
CA SER A 79 -6.36 11.41 -22.56
C SER A 79 -5.29 10.85 -21.62
N TYR A 80 -5.31 11.24 -20.34
CA TYR A 80 -4.45 10.65 -19.33
C TYR A 80 -4.72 9.15 -19.12
N MET A 81 -5.98 8.73 -19.06
CA MET A 81 -6.32 7.30 -18.94
C MET A 81 -5.86 6.49 -20.15
N ASN A 82 -5.94 7.06 -21.36
CA ASN A 82 -5.43 6.44 -22.56
C ASN A 82 -3.90 6.29 -22.51
N TYR A 83 -3.18 7.34 -22.14
CA TYR A 83 -1.73 7.31 -21.89
C TYR A 83 -1.34 6.22 -20.88
N LEU A 84 -2.01 6.17 -19.72
CA LEU A 84 -1.74 5.15 -18.71
C LEU A 84 -1.97 3.73 -19.23
N SER A 85 -2.95 3.55 -20.13
CA SER A 85 -3.29 2.25 -20.71
C SER A 85 -2.32 1.82 -21.80
N ARG A 86 -2.06 2.70 -22.77
CA ARG A 86 -1.32 2.37 -24.00
C ARG A 86 0.18 2.54 -23.82
N ASP A 87 0.61 3.68 -23.29
CA ASP A 87 2.04 4.01 -23.22
C ASP A 87 2.69 3.45 -21.95
N ARG A 88 1.93 3.39 -20.82
CA ARG A 88 2.44 2.87 -19.56
C ARG A 88 2.02 1.43 -19.25
N GLY A 89 1.14 0.83 -20.04
CA GLY A 89 0.68 -0.55 -19.88
C GLY A 89 -0.03 -0.85 -18.56
N LEU A 90 -0.62 0.15 -17.88
CA LEU A 90 -1.27 -0.04 -16.58
C LEU A 90 -2.59 -0.81 -16.73
N ASN A 91 -2.81 -1.76 -15.83
CA ASN A 91 -4.06 -2.51 -15.76
C ASN A 91 -5.23 -1.66 -15.24
N ASN A 92 -6.46 -2.18 -15.38
CA ASN A 92 -7.69 -1.47 -14.97
C ASN A 92 -7.70 -1.12 -13.48
N THR A 93 -7.17 -1.98 -12.61
CA THR A 93 -7.14 -1.75 -11.15
C THR A 93 -6.28 -0.54 -10.80
N SER A 94 -5.08 -0.45 -11.39
CA SER A 94 -4.17 0.68 -11.19
C SER A 94 -4.77 1.99 -11.74
N ARG A 95 -5.41 1.93 -12.90
CA ARG A 95 -6.09 3.10 -13.48
C ARG A 95 -7.29 3.56 -12.64
N ALA A 96 -8.10 2.61 -12.14
CA ALA A 96 -9.23 2.93 -11.27
C ALA A 96 -8.78 3.61 -9.95
N ARG A 97 -7.65 3.20 -9.37
CA ARG A 97 -7.07 3.86 -8.20
C ARG A 97 -6.72 5.32 -8.51
N LYS A 98 -6.09 5.59 -9.65
CA LYS A 98 -5.75 6.96 -10.07
C LYS A 98 -6.99 7.82 -10.34
N VAL A 99 -8.03 7.25 -10.92
CA VAL A 99 -9.35 7.92 -11.05
C VAL A 99 -9.91 8.28 -9.67
N ALA A 100 -9.85 7.36 -8.71
CA ALA A 100 -10.32 7.62 -7.34
C ALA A 100 -9.54 8.77 -6.67
N THR A 101 -8.23 8.85 -6.88
CA THR A 101 -7.39 9.95 -6.39
C THR A 101 -7.81 11.29 -7.01
N ILE A 102 -7.98 11.35 -8.34
CA ILE A 102 -8.42 12.56 -9.05
C ILE A 102 -9.79 13.01 -8.55
N ARG A 103 -10.75 12.08 -8.40
CA ARG A 103 -12.07 12.38 -7.84
C ARG A 103 -11.98 12.93 -6.41
N SER A 104 -11.15 12.32 -5.56
CA SER A 104 -10.94 12.77 -4.18
C SER A 104 -10.42 14.20 -4.14
N PHE A 105 -9.45 14.53 -5.01
CA PHE A 105 -8.89 15.87 -5.11
C PHE A 105 -9.94 16.91 -5.52
N TYR A 106 -10.68 16.67 -6.58
CA TYR A 106 -11.73 17.62 -7.02
C TYR A 106 -12.90 17.72 -6.03
N LYS A 107 -13.26 16.62 -5.39
CA LYS A 107 -14.26 16.62 -4.31
C LYS A 107 -13.80 17.50 -3.13
N TYR A 108 -12.52 17.44 -2.77
CA TYR A 108 -11.95 18.31 -1.76
C TYR A 108 -12.03 19.78 -2.18
N LEU A 109 -11.60 20.12 -3.38
CA LEU A 109 -11.61 21.50 -3.89
C LEU A 109 -13.01 22.10 -3.97
N THR A 110 -14.01 21.30 -4.33
CA THR A 110 -15.41 21.74 -4.46
C THR A 110 -16.12 21.79 -3.11
N ASN A 111 -16.02 20.70 -2.31
CA ASN A 111 -16.89 20.52 -1.15
C ASN A 111 -16.25 20.99 0.16
N LYS A 112 -14.93 21.00 0.28
CA LYS A 112 -14.21 21.34 1.50
C LYS A 112 -13.52 22.71 1.40
N ALA A 113 -12.60 22.83 0.47
CA ALA A 113 -11.86 24.09 0.25
C ALA A 113 -12.71 25.20 -0.38
N LYS A 114 -13.84 24.84 -1.05
CA LYS A 114 -14.74 25.79 -1.75
C LYS A 114 -14.03 26.66 -2.81
N LEU A 115 -12.92 26.16 -3.37
CA LEU A 115 -12.15 26.85 -4.41
C LEU A 115 -12.77 26.71 -5.80
N LEU A 116 -13.58 25.67 -6.02
CA LEU A 116 -14.32 25.42 -7.25
C LEU A 116 -15.83 25.47 -6.97
N LYS A 117 -16.59 26.11 -7.87
CA LYS A 117 -18.06 26.16 -7.79
C LYS A 117 -18.69 24.83 -8.24
N THR A 118 -18.11 24.20 -9.25
CA THR A 118 -18.57 22.93 -9.83
C THR A 118 -17.41 21.94 -9.86
N ASN A 119 -17.76 20.65 -9.79
CA ASN A 119 -16.78 19.58 -9.90
C ASN A 119 -16.64 19.14 -11.36
N PRO A 120 -15.54 19.43 -12.07
CA PRO A 120 -15.39 19.10 -13.49
C PRO A 120 -15.28 17.59 -13.74
N VAL A 121 -15.08 16.78 -12.69
CA VAL A 121 -14.94 15.33 -12.80
C VAL A 121 -16.13 14.58 -12.14
N GLN A 122 -17.27 15.24 -11.98
CA GLN A 122 -18.43 14.65 -11.33
C GLN A 122 -18.89 13.38 -12.07
N ASP A 123 -18.89 13.43 -13.40
CA ASP A 123 -19.34 12.36 -14.29
C ASP A 123 -18.21 11.45 -14.79
N LEU A 124 -17.04 11.54 -14.16
CA LEU A 124 -15.90 10.70 -14.51
C LEU A 124 -16.17 9.24 -14.12
N ASP A 125 -16.26 8.34 -15.09
CA ASP A 125 -16.40 6.90 -14.85
C ASP A 125 -15.09 6.23 -14.43
N SER A 126 -15.21 5.22 -13.58
CA SER A 126 -14.07 4.36 -13.24
C SER A 126 -13.92 3.25 -14.28
N PRO A 127 -12.67 2.87 -14.64
CA PRO A 127 -12.43 1.71 -15.47
C PRO A 127 -13.11 0.46 -14.87
N ARG A 128 -13.80 -0.31 -15.72
CA ARG A 128 -14.45 -1.56 -15.30
C ARG A 128 -13.42 -2.56 -14.80
N LEU A 129 -13.59 -3.03 -13.56
CA LEU A 129 -12.73 -4.06 -12.98
C LEU A 129 -13.27 -5.44 -13.34
N LYS A 130 -12.41 -6.30 -13.89
CA LYS A 130 -12.75 -7.72 -14.01
C LYS A 130 -12.75 -8.32 -12.62
N LYS A 131 -13.90 -8.84 -12.19
CA LYS A 131 -13.98 -9.65 -10.97
C LYS A 131 -13.35 -11.00 -11.30
N SER A 132 -12.21 -11.31 -10.72
CA SER A 132 -11.66 -12.66 -10.71
C SER A 132 -12.01 -13.31 -9.37
N LEU A 133 -12.27 -14.61 -9.40
CA LEU A 133 -12.38 -15.38 -8.16
C LEU A 133 -11.03 -15.34 -7.43
N PRO A 134 -11.03 -15.21 -6.10
CA PRO A 134 -9.81 -15.32 -5.32
C PRO A 134 -9.13 -16.67 -5.60
N LYS A 135 -7.82 -16.65 -5.79
CA LYS A 135 -7.02 -17.87 -5.79
C LYS A 135 -6.66 -18.19 -4.34
N TYR A 136 -6.98 -19.36 -3.90
CA TYR A 136 -6.65 -19.86 -2.56
C TYR A 136 -6.02 -21.25 -2.70
N LEU A 137 -5.22 -21.62 -1.72
CA LEU A 137 -4.70 -22.96 -1.59
C LEU A 137 -5.79 -23.87 -0.98
N ASN A 138 -5.99 -25.05 -1.54
CA ASN A 138 -6.78 -26.08 -0.87
C ASN A 138 -5.99 -26.70 0.29
N LEU A 139 -6.58 -27.66 0.99
CA LEU A 139 -5.93 -28.29 2.16
C LEU A 139 -4.64 -29.03 1.77
N GLU A 140 -4.69 -29.84 0.71
CA GLU A 140 -3.56 -30.61 0.21
C GLU A 140 -2.40 -29.68 -0.21
N GLU A 141 -2.67 -28.66 -1.03
CA GLU A 141 -1.69 -27.65 -1.42
C GLU A 141 -1.11 -26.87 -0.21
N SER A 142 -1.93 -26.66 0.83
CA SER A 142 -1.47 -25.99 2.07
C SER A 142 -0.54 -26.89 2.89
N MET A 143 -0.81 -28.19 2.94
CA MET A 143 0.05 -29.18 3.59
C MET A 143 1.37 -29.33 2.83
N ASP A 144 1.30 -29.48 1.51
CA ASP A 144 2.49 -29.54 0.65
C ASP A 144 3.39 -28.31 0.82
N LEU A 145 2.77 -27.12 0.91
CA LEU A 145 3.52 -25.90 1.15
C LEU A 145 4.29 -25.94 2.48
N LEU A 146 3.68 -26.45 3.54
CA LEU A 146 4.31 -26.56 4.85
C LEU A 146 5.40 -27.63 4.88
N ASP A 147 5.17 -28.78 4.24
CA ASP A 147 6.10 -29.91 4.21
C ASP A 147 7.37 -29.60 3.40
N ASN A 148 7.29 -28.68 2.46
CA ASN A 148 8.43 -28.22 1.65
C ASN A 148 9.21 -27.04 2.24
N VAL A 149 8.95 -26.67 3.49
CA VAL A 149 9.73 -25.62 4.17
C VAL A 149 11.08 -26.16 4.64
N ASP A 150 12.14 -25.73 4.00
CA ASP A 150 13.50 -26.20 4.26
C ASP A 150 14.51 -25.08 4.54
N GLY A 151 15.71 -25.49 4.96
CA GLY A 151 16.88 -24.62 5.08
C GLY A 151 17.03 -23.96 6.45
N LYS A 152 18.00 -23.01 6.54
CA LYS A 152 18.43 -22.40 7.80
C LYS A 152 17.37 -21.57 8.53
N ASN A 153 16.27 -21.26 7.90
CA ASN A 153 15.17 -20.48 8.47
C ASN A 153 13.91 -21.31 8.65
N SER A 154 13.99 -22.64 8.60
CA SER A 154 12.82 -23.53 8.50
C SER A 154 11.81 -23.28 9.63
N ASN A 155 12.21 -23.22 10.89
CA ASN A 155 11.29 -23.01 12.01
C ASN A 155 10.57 -21.66 11.91
N ARG A 156 11.31 -20.59 11.58
CA ARG A 156 10.70 -19.26 11.35
C ARG A 156 9.73 -19.26 10.20
N ASP A 157 10.15 -19.80 9.06
CA ASP A 157 9.40 -19.76 7.82
C ASP A 157 8.14 -20.65 7.91
N TYR A 158 8.26 -21.82 8.54
CA TYR A 158 7.16 -22.68 8.88
C TYR A 158 6.15 -22.01 9.80
N CYS A 159 6.60 -21.36 10.87
CA CYS A 159 5.76 -20.62 11.78
C CYS A 159 5.01 -19.47 11.07
N ILE A 160 5.69 -18.71 10.21
CA ILE A 160 5.07 -17.64 9.41
C ILE A 160 3.95 -18.19 8.52
N LEU A 161 4.21 -19.27 7.78
CA LEU A 161 3.24 -19.87 6.88
C LEU A 161 2.06 -20.49 7.65
N THR A 162 2.34 -21.18 8.75
CA THR A 162 1.30 -21.76 9.64
C THR A 162 0.36 -20.66 10.16
N LEU A 163 0.91 -19.53 10.61
CA LEU A 163 0.09 -18.39 11.05
C LEU A 163 -0.71 -17.76 9.90
N PHE A 164 -0.17 -17.67 8.69
CA PHE A 164 -0.94 -17.18 7.55
C PHE A 164 -2.12 -18.11 7.22
N LEU A 165 -1.90 -19.41 7.17
CA LEU A 165 -2.90 -20.40 6.80
C LEU A 165 -4.02 -20.51 7.84
N ASN A 166 -3.67 -20.46 9.14
CA ASN A 166 -4.64 -20.68 10.22
C ASN A 166 -5.27 -19.38 10.76
N CYS A 167 -4.53 -18.27 10.78
CA CYS A 167 -4.97 -17.02 11.42
C CYS A 167 -5.42 -15.96 10.41
N GLY A 168 -5.20 -16.14 9.12
CA GLY A 168 -5.59 -15.18 8.09
C GLY A 168 -4.95 -13.78 8.27
N LEU A 169 -3.71 -13.73 8.73
CA LEU A 169 -2.98 -12.49 8.96
C LEU A 169 -2.66 -11.78 7.65
N ARG A 170 -2.72 -10.44 7.65
CA ARG A 170 -2.10 -9.66 6.58
C ARG A 170 -0.58 -9.63 6.78
N ILE A 171 0.17 -9.53 5.68
CA ILE A 171 1.65 -9.46 5.77
C ILE A 171 2.10 -8.30 6.69
N SER A 172 1.45 -7.14 6.60
CA SER A 172 1.76 -6.00 7.48
C SER A 172 1.46 -6.27 8.96
N GLU A 173 0.44 -7.04 9.25
CA GLU A 173 0.11 -7.46 10.62
C GLU A 173 1.18 -8.42 11.15
N LEU A 174 1.53 -9.44 10.37
CA LEU A 174 2.57 -10.42 10.75
C LEU A 174 3.92 -9.76 11.03
N VAL A 175 4.42 -8.90 10.14
CA VAL A 175 5.73 -8.23 10.35
C VAL A 175 5.70 -7.25 11.52
N GLY A 176 4.52 -6.75 11.90
CA GLY A 176 4.32 -5.87 13.05
C GLY A 176 4.32 -6.59 14.39
N LEU A 177 4.15 -7.91 14.44
CA LEU A 177 4.02 -8.67 15.68
C LEU A 177 5.26 -8.55 16.57
N ASN A 178 5.00 -8.42 17.85
CA ASN A 178 6.01 -8.46 18.92
C ASN A 178 5.86 -9.76 19.72
N ILE A 179 6.89 -10.12 20.47
CA ILE A 179 6.81 -11.27 21.40
C ILE A 179 5.67 -11.07 22.41
N ALA A 180 5.51 -9.85 22.93
CA ALA A 180 4.46 -9.53 23.91
C ALA A 180 3.03 -9.65 23.36
N ASP A 181 2.87 -9.81 22.05
CA ASP A 181 1.57 -10.03 21.42
C ASP A 181 1.13 -11.49 21.48
N VAL A 182 2.04 -12.43 21.77
CA VAL A 182 1.75 -13.85 22.02
C VAL A 182 1.47 -14.04 23.51
N ARG A 183 0.27 -14.51 23.86
CA ARG A 183 -0.16 -14.69 25.25
C ARG A 183 -0.86 -16.04 25.41
N GLY A 184 -0.08 -17.08 25.72
CA GLY A 184 -0.60 -18.45 25.79
C GLY A 184 -1.16 -18.89 24.44
N ASP A 185 -2.45 -19.20 24.39
CA ASP A 185 -3.18 -19.62 23.19
C ASP A 185 -3.78 -18.43 22.41
N GLN A 186 -3.39 -17.19 22.71
CA GLN A 186 -3.92 -16.00 22.07
C GLN A 186 -2.84 -15.17 21.41
N LEU A 187 -3.18 -14.58 20.26
CA LEU A 187 -2.35 -13.66 19.51
C LEU A 187 -3.06 -12.31 19.34
N ARG A 188 -2.49 -11.25 19.89
CA ARG A 188 -2.97 -9.90 19.68
C ARG A 188 -2.48 -9.36 18.34
N VAL A 189 -3.39 -8.89 17.51
CA VAL A 189 -3.08 -8.37 16.17
C VAL A 189 -3.58 -6.94 16.03
N LEU A 190 -2.68 -6.04 15.60
CA LEU A 190 -3.00 -4.66 15.30
C LEU A 190 -3.33 -4.52 13.81
N GLY A 191 -4.59 -4.25 13.48
CA GLY A 191 -5.08 -4.09 12.12
C GLY A 191 -5.07 -2.65 11.62
N LYS A 192 -5.69 -2.42 10.46
CA LYS A 192 -5.83 -1.10 9.85
C LYS A 192 -6.57 -0.14 10.78
N GLY A 193 -6.04 1.09 10.93
CA GLY A 193 -6.62 2.13 11.79
C GLY A 193 -6.42 1.85 13.28
N SER A 194 -5.33 1.16 13.63
CA SER A 194 -4.98 0.81 15.02
C SER A 194 -6.05 -0.03 15.76
N LYS A 195 -6.92 -0.73 15.01
CA LYS A 195 -7.90 -1.63 15.61
C LYS A 195 -7.22 -2.92 16.02
N GLU A 196 -7.33 -3.25 17.31
CA GLU A 196 -6.83 -4.49 17.88
C GLU A 196 -7.86 -5.61 17.73
N ARG A 197 -7.38 -6.84 17.50
CA ARG A 197 -8.17 -8.06 17.62
C ARG A 197 -7.35 -9.16 18.25
N MET A 198 -8.02 -10.04 18.99
CA MET A 198 -7.45 -11.27 19.53
C MET A 198 -7.79 -12.41 18.61
N LEU A 199 -6.81 -13.26 18.34
CA LEU A 199 -6.96 -14.51 17.60
C LEU A 199 -6.61 -15.67 18.53
N TYR A 200 -7.38 -16.75 18.48
CA TYR A 200 -7.04 -18.00 19.19
C TYR A 200 -6.13 -18.84 18.30
N LEU A 201 -5.08 -19.35 18.90
CA LEU A 201 -4.09 -20.20 18.26
C LEU A 201 -4.44 -21.66 18.47
N ASN A 202 -4.63 -22.41 17.38
CA ASN A 202 -4.75 -23.84 17.45
C ASN A 202 -3.41 -24.51 17.81
N GLU A 203 -3.41 -25.79 18.09
CA GLU A 203 -2.21 -26.53 18.48
C GLU A 203 -1.06 -26.45 17.47
N ALA A 204 -1.38 -26.43 16.16
CA ALA A 204 -0.36 -26.30 15.12
C ALA A 204 0.36 -24.96 15.19
N CYS A 205 -0.39 -23.85 15.38
CA CYS A 205 0.16 -22.53 15.57
C CYS A 205 1.00 -22.42 16.85
N GLN A 206 0.51 -23.00 17.95
CA GLN A 206 1.23 -22.99 19.24
C GLN A 206 2.55 -23.76 19.15
N ARG A 207 2.56 -24.94 18.54
CA ARG A 207 3.78 -25.73 18.29
C ARG A 207 4.78 -24.97 17.43
N ALA A 208 4.35 -24.46 16.28
CA ALA A 208 5.20 -23.69 15.37
C ALA A 208 5.79 -22.46 16.03
N LEU A 209 5.03 -21.77 16.89
CA LEU A 209 5.51 -20.61 17.67
C LEU A 209 6.53 -21.04 18.71
N THR A 210 6.33 -22.15 19.41
CA THR A 210 7.28 -22.68 20.41
C THR A 210 8.62 -22.99 19.75
N ASP A 211 8.63 -23.77 18.68
CA ASP A 211 9.85 -24.16 17.95
C ASP A 211 10.61 -22.92 17.44
N TRP A 212 9.89 -21.93 16.93
CA TRP A 212 10.52 -20.67 16.50
C TRP A 212 11.04 -19.84 17.67
N LEU A 213 10.30 -19.70 18.76
CA LEU A 213 10.71 -18.93 19.94
C LEU A 213 11.93 -19.54 20.63
N ASP A 214 12.04 -20.87 20.68
CA ASP A 214 13.21 -21.57 21.21
C ASP A 214 14.43 -21.26 20.36
N GLU A 215 14.37 -21.39 19.05
CA GLU A 215 15.46 -21.02 18.15
C GLU A 215 15.81 -19.53 18.29
N ARG A 216 14.80 -18.66 18.31
CA ARG A 216 14.97 -17.21 18.42
C ARG A 216 15.63 -16.81 19.75
N SER A 217 15.34 -17.50 20.85
CA SER A 217 15.89 -17.22 22.18
C SER A 217 17.41 -17.36 22.24
N ALA A 218 17.97 -18.25 21.44
CA ALA A 218 19.40 -18.49 21.32
C ALA A 218 20.14 -17.42 20.47
N MET A 219 19.41 -16.46 19.86
CA MET A 219 19.98 -15.46 18.96
C MET A 219 20.33 -14.16 19.68
N THR A 220 21.49 -13.56 19.34
CA THR A 220 21.76 -12.14 19.69
C THR A 220 21.01 -11.23 18.73
N LEU A 221 20.03 -10.48 19.23
CA LEU A 221 19.06 -9.73 18.43
C LEU A 221 19.29 -8.23 18.49
N VAL A 222 19.12 -7.56 17.35
CA VAL A 222 19.06 -6.08 17.24
C VAL A 222 17.68 -5.57 17.65
N ASP A 223 16.59 -6.16 17.09
CA ASP A 223 15.22 -5.87 17.53
C ASP A 223 14.74 -7.00 18.46
N LYS A 224 14.88 -6.76 19.76
CA LYS A 224 14.49 -7.73 20.81
C LYS A 224 12.98 -7.91 20.93
N ASN A 225 12.19 -6.93 20.49
CA ASN A 225 10.74 -6.96 20.61
C ASN A 225 10.07 -7.70 19.46
N ALA A 226 10.66 -7.67 18.25
CA ALA A 226 10.07 -8.29 17.07
C ALA A 226 9.85 -9.79 17.24
N LEU A 227 8.64 -10.28 16.95
CA LEU A 227 8.38 -11.73 16.94
C LEU A 227 9.21 -12.41 15.86
N PHE A 228 9.18 -11.89 14.64
CA PHE A 228 9.93 -12.43 13.51
C PHE A 228 11.12 -11.55 13.12
N VAL A 229 12.29 -12.18 13.03
CA VAL A 229 13.55 -11.51 12.70
C VAL A 229 14.24 -12.20 11.51
N THR A 230 15.10 -11.46 10.81
CA THR A 230 15.98 -12.05 9.78
C THR A 230 17.22 -12.65 10.42
N LEU A 231 17.71 -13.79 9.90
CA LEU A 231 18.96 -14.38 10.40
C LEU A 231 20.19 -13.55 10.04
N GLN A 232 20.16 -12.80 8.94
CA GLN A 232 21.32 -12.06 8.43
C GLN A 232 21.68 -10.86 9.31
N ASN A 233 20.69 -10.01 9.63
CA ASN A 233 20.94 -8.76 10.35
C ASN A 233 20.24 -8.67 11.71
N ARG A 234 19.55 -9.73 12.14
CA ARG A 234 18.91 -9.85 13.46
C ARG A 234 17.91 -8.73 13.76
N ARG A 235 17.37 -8.10 12.71
CA ARG A 235 16.31 -7.07 12.78
C ARG A 235 14.96 -7.67 12.42
N ARG A 236 13.91 -6.94 12.74
CA ARG A 236 12.52 -7.27 12.33
C ARG A 236 12.46 -7.64 10.86
N ILE A 237 11.74 -8.71 10.54
CA ILE A 237 11.52 -9.13 9.15
C ILE A 237 10.73 -8.06 8.38
N SER A 238 11.10 -7.83 7.13
CA SER A 238 10.38 -6.88 6.28
C SER A 238 9.27 -7.56 5.47
N THR A 239 8.29 -6.77 5.02
CA THR A 239 7.24 -7.25 4.10
C THR A 239 7.83 -7.83 2.81
N ALA A 240 8.93 -7.26 2.31
CA ALA A 240 9.62 -7.76 1.12
C ALA A 240 10.22 -9.17 1.36
N ALA A 241 10.80 -9.41 2.55
CA ALA A 241 11.35 -10.72 2.91
C ALA A 241 10.23 -11.77 3.02
N VAL A 242 9.09 -11.43 3.62
CA VAL A 242 7.92 -12.33 3.71
C VAL A 242 7.33 -12.59 2.31
N HIS A 243 7.23 -11.58 1.44
CA HIS A 243 6.80 -11.80 0.06
C HIS A 243 7.72 -12.74 -0.72
N LYS A 244 9.04 -12.67 -0.47
CA LYS A 244 10.00 -13.57 -1.09
C LYS A 244 9.84 -15.02 -0.57
N LEU A 245 9.55 -15.18 0.71
CA LEU A 245 9.25 -16.49 1.30
C LEU A 245 8.04 -17.15 0.64
N VAL A 246 6.91 -16.42 0.54
CA VAL A 246 5.65 -16.97 -0.02
C VAL A 246 5.74 -17.25 -1.53
N LYS A 247 6.73 -16.66 -2.24
CA LYS A 247 6.93 -16.88 -3.69
C LYS A 247 7.95 -17.99 -4.01
N LYS A 248 8.66 -18.50 -3.01
CA LYS A 248 9.65 -19.58 -3.15
C LYS A 248 8.93 -20.91 -3.37
#